data_1a124ca1c226c2dab8a9abc6ff7ee7fb
#
_entry.id   1a124ca1c226c2dab8a9abc6ff7ee7fb
#
_cell.length_a   1.000
_cell.length_b   1.000
_cell.length_c   1.000
_cell.angle_alpha   90.00
_cell.angle_beta   90.00
_cell.angle_gamma   90.00
#
_symmetry.space_group_name_H-M   'P 1'
#
loop_
_entity.id
_entity.type
_entity.pdbx_description
1 polymer ?
#
loop_
_entity_poly.entity_id
_entity_poly.type
_entity_poly.pdbx_seq_one_letter_code
_entity_poly.pdbx_strand_id
1 'polypeptide(L)'
;MAKKNNRVKTTNDLDLKDRLVAINRVTKVTKGGRAFSFAAIVVVGNEDGIIGWGLGKANEVTAAIAKGVEAAKKNLVRVPVFKGTIPHEQSAKFGGSRIFLKPASEGTGVKAGGAMRAVLESVGITDVLAKSKGSSNPHNLVKATIAALEELRSPQEIAKRRGVSLEKVFNG
;
A
#
# COMPACT_ATOMS: atom_id res chain seq x y z
N MET A 1 -19.52 10.23 1.49
CA MET A 1 -18.97 9.39 2.57
C MET A 1 -17.70 10.05 3.10
N ALA A 2 -17.61 10.35 4.39
CA ALA A 2 -16.44 10.98 4.99
C ALA A 2 -15.23 10.02 4.90
N LYS A 3 -14.11 10.48 4.33
CA LYS A 3 -12.86 9.72 4.32
C LYS A 3 -12.39 9.53 5.75
N LYS A 4 -12.23 8.28 6.15
CA LYS A 4 -11.72 7.90 7.47
C LYS A 4 -10.28 8.39 7.58
N ASN A 5 -9.96 9.13 8.63
CA ASN A 5 -8.61 9.66 8.85
C ASN A 5 -7.76 8.55 9.51
N ASN A 6 -7.32 7.56 8.70
CA ASN A 6 -6.47 6.44 9.14
C ASN A 6 -4.97 6.83 9.18
N ARG A 7 -4.64 8.12 9.09
CA ARG A 7 -3.25 8.58 9.09
C ARG A 7 -2.62 8.41 10.47
N VAL A 8 -1.46 7.79 10.50
CA VAL A 8 -0.65 7.60 11.70
C VAL A 8 0.49 8.62 11.66
N LYS A 9 0.70 9.34 12.77
CA LYS A 9 1.90 10.18 12.91
C LYS A 9 3.11 9.28 13.12
N THR A 10 4.22 9.61 12.48
CA THR A 10 5.50 8.92 12.70
C THR A 10 5.93 9.12 14.14
N THR A 11 5.92 8.05 14.93
CA THR A 11 6.56 7.98 16.24
C THR A 11 7.91 7.27 16.05
N ASN A 12 8.95 7.68 16.74
CA ASN A 12 10.30 7.13 16.60
C ASN A 12 10.41 5.64 17.00
N ASP A 13 9.38 5.09 17.62
CA ASP A 13 9.31 3.70 18.10
C ASP A 13 8.82 2.68 17.07
N LEU A 14 8.52 3.12 15.83
CA LEU A 14 8.04 2.22 14.78
C LEU A 14 9.23 1.63 14.02
N ASP A 15 9.42 0.30 14.15
CA ASP A 15 10.35 -0.44 13.29
C ASP A 15 9.77 -0.51 11.87
N LEU A 16 10.25 0.37 11.01
CA LEU A 16 9.75 0.54 9.65
C LEU A 16 10.77 -0.02 8.66
N LYS A 17 10.36 -1.06 7.94
CA LYS A 17 11.13 -1.64 6.84
C LYS A 17 10.77 -0.93 5.54
N ASP A 18 11.77 -0.53 4.76
CA ASP A 18 11.57 0.05 3.45
C ASP A 18 11.72 -1.00 2.35
N ARG A 19 10.88 -0.86 1.31
CA ARG A 19 10.89 -1.75 0.15
C ARG A 19 10.78 -0.94 -1.13
N LEU A 20 11.79 -1.05 -1.96
CA LEU A 20 11.81 -0.42 -3.28
C LEU A 20 10.90 -1.17 -4.24
N VAL A 21 9.94 -0.47 -4.85
CA VAL A 21 9.00 -1.06 -5.82
C VAL A 21 9.51 -0.91 -7.25
N ALA A 22 9.94 0.29 -7.63
CA ALA A 22 10.47 0.57 -8.97
C ALA A 22 11.36 1.81 -8.97
N ILE A 23 12.35 1.79 -9.87
CA ILE A 23 13.20 2.94 -10.20
C ILE A 23 13.09 3.19 -11.70
N ASN A 24 12.87 4.44 -12.06
CA ASN A 24 12.85 4.87 -13.44
C ASN A 24 13.86 5.99 -13.67
N ARG A 25 14.68 5.87 -14.72
CA ARG A 25 15.49 6.98 -15.21
C ARG A 25 14.60 7.93 -16.01
N VAL A 26 14.52 9.18 -15.60
CA VAL A 26 13.71 10.22 -16.22
C VAL A 26 14.61 11.30 -16.82
N THR A 27 14.16 11.96 -17.86
CA THR A 27 14.94 12.95 -18.59
C THR A 27 14.17 14.25 -18.68
N LYS A 28 14.85 15.35 -18.39
CA LYS A 28 14.38 16.71 -18.69
C LYS A 28 15.18 17.23 -19.89
N VAL A 29 14.48 17.62 -20.94
CA VAL A 29 15.10 18.21 -22.13
C VAL A 29 15.19 19.73 -21.95
N THR A 30 16.36 20.29 -22.15
CA THR A 30 16.65 21.72 -22.11
C THR A 30 17.32 22.16 -23.42
N LYS A 31 17.46 23.48 -23.67
CA LYS A 31 18.14 24.00 -24.84
C LYS A 31 19.60 23.51 -25.00
N GLY A 32 20.25 23.16 -23.85
CA GLY A 32 21.64 22.66 -23.83
C GLY A 32 21.77 21.14 -23.89
N GLY A 33 20.64 20.38 -23.94
CA GLY A 33 20.68 18.90 -24.00
C GLY A 33 19.70 18.23 -23.06
N ARG A 34 20.03 16.98 -22.69
CA ARG A 34 19.21 16.12 -21.83
C ARG A 34 19.81 15.99 -20.44
N ALA A 35 19.11 16.49 -19.42
CA ALA A 35 19.47 16.27 -18.02
C ALA A 35 18.74 15.02 -17.50
N PHE A 36 19.50 14.05 -16.98
CA PHE A 36 18.98 12.80 -16.44
C PHE A 36 18.77 12.89 -14.93
N SER A 37 17.74 12.21 -14.45
CA SER A 37 17.45 12.06 -13.03
C SER A 37 16.80 10.69 -12.80
N PHE A 38 16.71 10.28 -11.55
CA PHE A 38 16.05 9.03 -11.15
C PHE A 38 14.79 9.34 -10.34
N ALA A 39 13.74 8.56 -10.61
CA ALA A 39 12.52 8.57 -9.83
C ALA A 39 12.33 7.18 -9.20
N ALA A 40 12.30 7.12 -7.87
CA ALA A 40 12.06 5.89 -7.12
C ALA A 40 10.70 5.94 -6.43
N ILE A 41 9.94 4.85 -6.53
CA ILE A 41 8.76 4.62 -5.70
C ILE A 41 9.09 3.60 -4.63
N VAL A 42 8.88 4.00 -3.38
CA VAL A 42 9.21 3.23 -2.19
C VAL A 42 7.96 3.05 -1.34
N VAL A 43 7.85 1.89 -0.74
CA VAL A 43 6.83 1.56 0.26
C VAL A 43 7.54 1.30 1.58
N VAL A 44 6.98 1.78 2.67
CA VAL A 44 7.50 1.61 4.03
C VAL A 44 6.40 1.03 4.89
N GLY A 45 6.70 -0.01 5.65
CA GLY A 45 5.72 -0.66 6.53
C GLY A 45 6.37 -1.34 7.73
N ASN A 46 5.57 -1.65 8.74
CA ASN A 46 6.03 -2.32 9.97
C ASN A 46 5.64 -3.79 10.04
N GLU A 47 5.06 -4.35 8.96
CA GLU A 47 4.53 -5.71 8.94
C GLU A 47 3.44 -5.97 10.01
N ASP A 48 2.89 -4.91 10.61
CA ASP A 48 1.83 -4.96 11.63
C ASP A 48 0.71 -3.93 11.34
N GLY A 49 0.25 -3.92 10.10
CA GLY A 49 -0.88 -3.09 9.68
C GLY A 49 -0.59 -1.61 9.46
N ILE A 50 0.67 -1.15 9.49
CA ILE A 50 1.02 0.22 9.15
C ILE A 50 1.81 0.23 7.84
N ILE A 51 1.40 1.10 6.93
CA ILE A 51 2.03 1.24 5.61
C ILE A 51 2.03 2.70 5.16
N GLY A 52 3.08 3.07 4.43
CA GLY A 52 3.17 4.33 3.72
C GLY A 52 3.83 4.16 2.35
N TRP A 53 3.62 5.10 1.49
CA TRP A 53 4.31 5.14 0.20
C TRP A 53 4.87 6.53 -0.06
N GLY A 54 5.98 6.58 -0.79
CA GLY A 54 6.61 7.82 -1.18
C GLY A 54 7.25 7.76 -2.55
N LEU A 55 7.32 8.90 -3.21
CA LEU A 55 8.02 9.10 -4.45
C LEU A 55 9.20 10.04 -4.20
N GLY A 56 10.40 9.58 -4.50
CA GLY A 56 11.62 10.38 -4.46
C GLY A 56 12.16 10.63 -5.86
N LYS A 57 12.71 11.83 -6.09
CA LYS A 57 13.43 12.19 -7.32
C LYS A 57 14.75 12.84 -6.96
N ALA A 58 15.83 12.38 -7.60
CA ALA A 58 17.17 12.93 -7.45
C ALA A 58 18.05 12.61 -8.66
N ASN A 59 19.24 13.20 -8.72
CA ASN A 59 20.21 12.91 -9.75
C ASN A 59 20.90 11.56 -9.54
N GLU A 60 20.91 11.07 -8.30
CA GLU A 60 21.47 9.79 -7.89
C GLU A 60 20.36 8.86 -7.39
N VAL A 61 20.56 7.55 -7.59
CA VAL A 61 19.59 6.51 -7.20
C VAL A 61 19.41 6.47 -5.69
N THR A 62 20.50 6.46 -4.94
CA THR A 62 20.51 6.41 -3.46
C THR A 62 19.75 7.60 -2.86
N ALA A 63 20.03 8.81 -3.34
CA ALA A 63 19.34 10.03 -2.92
C ALA A 63 17.84 10.02 -3.30
N ALA A 64 17.47 9.44 -4.45
CA ALA A 64 16.07 9.28 -4.83
C ALA A 64 15.33 8.32 -3.89
N ILE A 65 15.96 7.20 -3.51
CA ILE A 65 15.39 6.24 -2.54
C ILE A 65 15.21 6.90 -1.17
N ALA A 66 16.25 7.55 -0.63
CA ALA A 66 16.19 8.23 0.66
C ALA A 66 15.03 9.25 0.74
N LYS A 67 14.88 10.10 -0.29
CA LYS A 67 13.74 11.02 -0.40
C LYS A 67 12.39 10.30 -0.49
N GLY A 68 12.34 9.15 -1.18
CA GLY A 68 11.15 8.30 -1.24
C GLY A 68 10.75 7.77 0.13
N VAL A 69 11.72 7.28 0.92
CA VAL A 69 11.51 6.78 2.29
C VAL A 69 10.99 7.89 3.21
N GLU A 70 11.59 9.09 3.17
CA GLU A 70 11.12 10.23 3.95
C GLU A 70 9.68 10.63 3.58
N ALA A 71 9.35 10.65 2.29
CA ALA A 71 8.01 10.94 1.83
C ALA A 71 7.01 9.86 2.27
N ALA A 72 7.41 8.57 2.26
CA ALA A 72 6.59 7.47 2.73
C ALA A 72 6.31 7.55 4.24
N LYS A 73 7.31 7.87 5.04
CA LYS A 73 7.16 8.06 6.51
C LYS A 73 6.18 9.18 6.87
N LYS A 74 6.02 10.20 6.02
CA LYS A 74 5.04 11.27 6.23
C LYS A 74 3.60 10.87 5.91
N ASN A 75 3.40 9.78 5.16
CA ASN A 75 2.10 9.33 4.65
C ASN A 75 1.75 7.93 5.17
N LEU A 76 1.94 7.68 6.47
CA LEU A 76 1.61 6.40 7.08
C LEU A 76 0.10 6.26 7.29
N VAL A 77 -0.42 5.08 6.98
CA VAL A 77 -1.83 4.70 7.11
C VAL A 77 -1.92 3.39 7.86
N ARG A 78 -2.91 3.26 8.75
CA ARG A 78 -3.22 2.02 9.44
C ARG A 78 -4.27 1.22 8.68
N VAL A 79 -4.00 -0.06 8.48
CA VAL A 79 -4.82 -1.03 7.74
C VAL A 79 -5.26 -2.15 8.70
N PRO A 80 -6.53 -2.56 8.70
CA PRO A 80 -6.98 -3.70 9.49
C PRO A 80 -6.50 -5.00 8.85
N VAL A 81 -5.62 -5.72 9.52
CA VAL A 81 -5.19 -7.09 9.19
C VAL A 81 -5.90 -8.05 10.15
N PHE A 82 -6.39 -9.18 9.63
CA PHE A 82 -7.08 -10.18 10.42
C PHE A 82 -6.53 -11.57 10.13
N LYS A 83 -5.89 -12.20 11.12
CA LYS A 83 -5.28 -13.55 11.00
C LYS A 83 -4.40 -13.70 9.75
N GLY A 84 -3.51 -12.72 9.50
CA GLY A 84 -2.61 -12.74 8.34
C GLY A 84 -3.26 -12.45 6.98
N THR A 85 -4.57 -12.17 6.92
CA THR A 85 -5.29 -11.84 5.69
C THR A 85 -6.12 -10.56 5.83
N ILE A 86 -6.85 -10.19 4.77
CA ILE A 86 -7.79 -9.07 4.77
C ILE A 86 -9.18 -9.51 5.24
N PRO A 87 -9.94 -8.66 5.94
CA PRO A 87 -11.25 -9.02 6.50
C PRO A 87 -12.34 -9.30 5.46
N HIS A 88 -12.29 -8.68 4.30
CA HIS A 88 -13.26 -8.88 3.21
C HIS A 88 -12.64 -8.53 1.85
N GLU A 89 -13.31 -8.93 0.78
CA GLU A 89 -12.90 -8.53 -0.57
C GLU A 89 -13.08 -7.02 -0.78
N GLN A 90 -12.13 -6.45 -1.51
CA GLN A 90 -12.13 -5.02 -1.81
C GLN A 90 -11.58 -4.74 -3.20
N SER A 91 -12.19 -3.79 -3.89
CA SER A 91 -11.70 -3.27 -5.16
C SER A 91 -11.46 -1.78 -5.06
N ALA A 92 -10.38 -1.29 -5.67
CA ALA A 92 -10.14 0.13 -5.79
C ALA A 92 -9.55 0.49 -7.16
N LYS A 93 -9.65 1.77 -7.52
CA LYS A 93 -9.13 2.31 -8.76
C LYS A 93 -8.30 3.56 -8.48
N PHE A 94 -7.15 3.64 -9.12
CA PHE A 94 -6.36 4.86 -9.17
C PHE A 94 -5.80 5.06 -10.58
N GLY A 95 -6.13 6.21 -11.20
CA GLY A 95 -5.80 6.46 -12.60
C GLY A 95 -6.36 5.36 -13.52
N GLY A 96 -5.52 4.79 -14.36
CA GLY A 96 -5.89 3.69 -15.27
C GLY A 96 -5.78 2.28 -14.65
N SER A 97 -5.32 2.16 -13.39
CA SER A 97 -5.17 0.87 -12.73
C SER A 97 -6.39 0.57 -11.85
N ARG A 98 -6.87 -0.66 -11.94
CA ARG A 98 -7.87 -1.24 -11.03
C ARG A 98 -7.24 -2.42 -10.33
N ILE A 99 -7.50 -2.56 -9.05
CA ILE A 99 -7.08 -3.74 -8.29
C ILE A 99 -8.30 -4.41 -7.67
N PHE A 100 -8.14 -5.70 -7.45
CA PHE A 100 -9.08 -6.54 -6.72
C PHE A 100 -8.29 -7.35 -5.70
N LEU A 101 -8.72 -7.29 -4.45
CA LEU A 101 -8.16 -8.03 -3.32
C LEU A 101 -9.23 -8.97 -2.79
N LYS A 102 -8.87 -10.22 -2.54
CA LYS A 102 -9.74 -11.23 -1.93
C LYS A 102 -9.01 -11.92 -0.80
N PRO A 103 -9.64 -12.13 0.36
CA PRO A 103 -9.04 -12.90 1.44
C PRO A 103 -8.76 -14.34 1.00
N ALA A 104 -7.74 -14.95 1.58
CA ALA A 104 -7.35 -16.31 1.31
C ALA A 104 -7.16 -17.08 2.61
N SER A 105 -7.25 -18.42 2.54
CA SER A 105 -6.97 -19.31 3.66
C SER A 105 -5.48 -19.29 4.00
N GLU A 106 -5.17 -19.59 5.24
CA GLU A 106 -3.81 -19.74 5.74
C GLU A 106 -3.00 -20.72 4.88
N GLY A 107 -1.76 -20.38 4.59
CA GLY A 107 -0.88 -21.19 3.72
C GLY A 107 -0.99 -20.91 2.22
N THR A 108 -1.93 -20.06 1.78
CA THR A 108 -2.07 -19.68 0.35
C THR A 108 -0.90 -18.81 -0.13
N GLY A 109 -0.34 -17.98 0.77
CA GLY A 109 0.69 -17.00 0.46
C GLY A 109 0.15 -15.76 -0.27
N VAL A 110 1.04 -14.81 -0.54
CA VAL A 110 0.69 -13.57 -1.27
C VAL A 110 0.71 -13.83 -2.77
N LYS A 111 -0.47 -14.01 -3.37
CA LYS A 111 -0.63 -14.15 -4.84
C LYS A 111 -0.97 -12.81 -5.46
N ALA A 112 0.07 -12.02 -5.79
CA ALA A 112 -0.06 -10.64 -6.30
C ALA A 112 1.02 -10.33 -7.32
N GLY A 113 0.77 -9.33 -8.18
CA GLY A 113 1.81 -8.74 -9.04
C GLY A 113 2.86 -7.98 -8.20
N GLY A 114 4.10 -7.86 -8.70
CA GLY A 114 5.26 -7.37 -7.93
C GLY A 114 5.02 -6.08 -7.14
N ALA A 115 4.44 -5.05 -7.78
CA ALA A 115 4.15 -3.79 -7.10
C ALA A 115 3.10 -3.93 -5.98
N MET A 116 2.06 -4.75 -6.19
CA MET A 116 1.05 -5.03 -5.17
C MET A 116 1.60 -5.91 -4.05
N ARG A 117 2.42 -6.92 -4.43
CA ARG A 117 3.08 -7.81 -3.46
C ARG A 117 3.93 -7.02 -2.48
N ALA A 118 4.75 -6.08 -2.96
CA ALA A 118 5.57 -5.23 -2.11
C ALA A 118 4.74 -4.46 -1.07
N VAL A 119 3.55 -3.95 -1.46
CA VAL A 119 2.62 -3.27 -0.55
C VAL A 119 2.04 -4.24 0.48
N LEU A 120 1.50 -5.38 0.03
CA LEU A 120 0.81 -6.35 0.89
C LEU A 120 1.74 -6.98 1.92
N GLU A 121 2.96 -7.36 1.52
CA GLU A 121 3.97 -7.90 2.43
C GLU A 121 4.48 -6.84 3.44
N SER A 122 4.63 -5.57 3.02
CA SER A 122 5.02 -4.48 3.95
C SER A 122 3.95 -4.15 4.98
N VAL A 123 2.67 -4.48 4.72
CA VAL A 123 1.58 -4.39 5.71
C VAL A 123 1.60 -5.54 6.72
N GLY A 124 2.22 -6.67 6.37
CA GLY A 124 2.21 -7.90 7.16
C GLY A 124 1.09 -8.87 6.76
N ILE A 125 0.55 -8.74 5.54
CA ILE A 125 -0.41 -9.71 5.02
C ILE A 125 0.36 -10.89 4.46
N THR A 126 0.05 -12.10 4.95
CA THR A 126 0.69 -13.36 4.55
C THR A 126 -0.12 -14.11 3.52
N ASP A 127 -1.45 -14.00 3.55
CA ASP A 127 -2.36 -14.80 2.72
C ASP A 127 -3.40 -13.92 2.03
N VAL A 128 -3.28 -13.75 0.70
CA VAL A 128 -4.19 -12.92 -0.08
C VAL A 128 -4.14 -13.26 -1.57
N LEU A 129 -5.28 -13.18 -2.22
CA LEU A 129 -5.41 -13.21 -3.66
C LEU A 129 -5.60 -11.80 -4.20
N ALA A 130 -4.72 -11.36 -5.07
CA ALA A 130 -4.76 -10.02 -5.63
C ALA A 130 -4.59 -10.04 -7.15
N LYS A 131 -5.40 -9.26 -7.85
CA LYS A 131 -5.31 -9.11 -9.30
C LYS A 131 -5.38 -7.65 -9.70
N SER A 132 -4.45 -7.24 -10.56
CA SER A 132 -4.52 -5.95 -11.23
C SER A 132 -5.18 -6.06 -12.59
N LYS A 133 -5.98 -5.06 -12.94
CA LYS A 133 -6.62 -4.90 -14.26
C LYS A 133 -6.36 -3.48 -14.78
N GLY A 134 -6.24 -3.33 -16.09
CA GLY A 134 -5.93 -2.05 -16.73
C GLY A 134 -4.43 -1.74 -16.73
N SER A 135 -4.06 -0.54 -16.36
CA SER A 135 -2.65 -0.09 -16.40
C SER A 135 -1.77 -0.85 -15.41
N SER A 136 -0.61 -1.30 -15.89
CA SER A 136 0.42 -1.97 -15.07
C SER A 136 1.47 -1.00 -14.49
N ASN A 137 1.25 0.32 -14.60
CA ASN A 137 2.18 1.31 -14.06
C ASN A 137 2.35 1.14 -12.54
N PRO A 138 3.57 0.89 -12.02
CA PRO A 138 3.82 0.66 -10.60
C PRO A 138 3.32 1.77 -9.69
N HIS A 139 3.43 3.04 -10.12
CA HIS A 139 2.92 4.18 -9.36
C HIS A 139 1.40 4.12 -9.13
N ASN A 140 0.65 3.75 -10.17
CA ASN A 140 -0.80 3.64 -10.07
C ASN A 140 -1.21 2.40 -9.26
N LEU A 141 -0.49 1.27 -9.44
CA LEU A 141 -0.76 0.05 -8.71
C LEU A 141 -0.54 0.21 -7.20
N VAL A 142 0.57 0.81 -6.77
CA VAL A 142 0.84 1.07 -5.35
C VAL A 142 -0.26 1.94 -4.74
N LYS A 143 -0.60 3.05 -5.40
CA LYS A 143 -1.66 3.97 -4.92
C LYS A 143 -3.03 3.30 -4.87
N ALA A 144 -3.39 2.52 -5.90
CA ALA A 144 -4.65 1.80 -5.94
C ALA A 144 -4.72 0.72 -4.84
N THR A 145 -3.59 0.00 -4.58
CA THR A 145 -3.53 -1.01 -3.52
C THR A 145 -3.70 -0.38 -2.15
N ILE A 146 -3.02 0.73 -1.88
CA ILE A 146 -3.16 1.43 -0.59
C ILE A 146 -4.59 2.00 -0.45
N ALA A 147 -5.17 2.57 -1.50
CA ALA A 147 -6.56 3.03 -1.46
C ALA A 147 -7.55 1.90 -1.13
N ALA A 148 -7.34 0.69 -1.70
CA ALA A 148 -8.17 -0.47 -1.34
C ALA A 148 -8.00 -0.88 0.12
N LEU A 149 -6.77 -0.86 0.63
CA LEU A 149 -6.47 -1.20 2.02
C LEU A 149 -7.06 -0.17 3.01
N GLU A 150 -7.07 1.12 2.64
CA GLU A 150 -7.71 2.20 3.43
C GLU A 150 -9.24 2.05 3.53
N GLU A 151 -9.87 1.48 2.50
CA GLU A 151 -11.31 1.25 2.44
C GLU A 151 -11.75 0.01 3.21
N LEU A 152 -10.82 -0.85 3.66
CA LEU A 152 -11.13 -2.02 4.47
C LEU A 152 -11.77 -1.62 5.80
N ARG A 153 -12.71 -2.44 6.24
CA ARG A 153 -13.44 -2.25 7.50
C ARG A 153 -13.14 -3.41 8.44
N SER A 154 -12.73 -3.09 9.67
CA SER A 154 -12.54 -4.12 10.66
C SER A 154 -13.89 -4.72 11.09
N PRO A 155 -13.95 -6.04 11.40
CA PRO A 155 -15.17 -6.66 11.92
C PRO A 155 -15.69 -5.99 13.19
N GLN A 156 -14.79 -5.51 14.05
CA GLN A 156 -15.12 -4.79 15.28
C GLN A 156 -15.86 -3.47 15.00
N GLU A 157 -15.44 -2.72 13.99
CA GLU A 157 -16.10 -1.48 13.58
C GLU A 157 -17.49 -1.75 13.00
N ILE A 158 -17.63 -2.85 12.25
CA ILE A 158 -18.94 -3.25 11.69
C ILE A 158 -19.88 -3.65 12.83
N ALA A 159 -19.41 -4.46 13.78
CA ALA A 159 -20.16 -4.85 14.97
C ALA A 159 -20.66 -3.63 15.75
N LYS A 160 -19.74 -2.70 16.04
CA LYS A 160 -20.07 -1.46 16.77
C LYS A 160 -21.07 -0.59 16.00
N ARG A 161 -20.93 -0.47 14.67
CA ARG A 161 -21.86 0.32 13.83
C ARG A 161 -23.26 -0.28 13.74
N ARG A 162 -23.35 -1.62 13.70
CA ARG A 162 -24.61 -2.36 13.61
C ARG A 162 -25.25 -2.64 14.99
N GLY A 163 -24.50 -2.44 16.08
CA GLY A 163 -24.98 -2.78 17.44
C GLY A 163 -25.17 -4.27 17.67
N VAL A 164 -24.37 -5.13 16.99
CA VAL A 164 -24.45 -6.59 17.07
C VAL A 164 -23.14 -7.18 17.61
N SER A 165 -23.20 -8.43 18.09
CA SER A 165 -22.00 -9.15 18.54
C SER A 165 -21.06 -9.47 17.35
N LEU A 166 -19.76 -9.67 17.65
CA LEU A 166 -18.78 -10.10 16.65
C LEU A 166 -19.15 -11.43 16.00
N GLU A 167 -19.66 -12.38 16.76
CA GLU A 167 -20.13 -13.68 16.25
C GLU A 167 -21.20 -13.51 15.18
N LYS A 168 -22.14 -12.60 15.41
CA LYS A 168 -23.22 -12.31 14.44
C LYS A 168 -22.69 -11.59 13.18
N VAL A 169 -21.53 -10.93 13.23
CA VAL A 169 -20.89 -10.35 12.02
C VAL A 169 -20.26 -11.43 11.14
N PHE A 170 -19.77 -12.53 11.73
CA PHE A 170 -19.13 -13.63 10.99
C PHE A 170 -20.10 -14.71 10.52
N ASN A 171 -21.12 -14.99 11.30
CA ASN A 171 -22.05 -16.12 11.05
C ASN A 171 -23.39 -15.69 10.45
N GLY A 172 -23.69 -14.39 10.37
CA GLY A 172 -24.96 -13.86 9.83
C GLY A 172 -25.98 -13.59 10.90
#